data_04fb6d900fd8cefed4885758e1f56d25
#
_entry.id   04fb6d900fd8cefed4885758e1f56d25
#
_cell.length_a   1.000
_cell.length_b   1.000
_cell.length_c   1.000
_cell.angle_alpha   90.00
_cell.angle_beta   90.00
_cell.angle_gamma   90.00
#
_symmetry.space_group_name_H-M   'P 1'
#
loop_
_entity.id
_entity.type
_entity.pdbx_description
1 polymer ?
#
loop_
_entity_poly.entity_id
_entity_poly.type
_entity_poly.pdbx_seq_one_letter_code
_entity_poly.pdbx_strand_id
1 'polypeptide(L)'
;MVRVEAAEAGDLEALYALLARVELPTEGMREHIATALVARDAGSIVGCVALEVYGDASVLRSLAVTPSREGKGLGAGLAQGGLDLGCEGGMKRIW
;
A
#
# COMPACT_ATOMS: atom_id res chain seq x y z
N MET A 1 1.49 18.05 2.79
CA MET A 1 2.09 17.10 3.72
C MET A 1 1.58 15.70 3.43
N VAL A 2 2.47 14.74 3.32
CA VAL A 2 2.08 13.35 3.02
C VAL A 2 1.66 12.64 4.30
N ARG A 3 0.53 11.92 4.24
CA ARG A 3 0.01 11.12 5.35
C ARG A 3 -0.14 9.69 4.89
N VAL A 4 0.35 8.75 5.70
CA VAL A 4 0.17 7.32 5.45
C VAL A 4 -0.96 6.83 6.35
N GLU A 5 -1.98 6.24 5.75
CA GLU A 5 -3.17 5.81 6.48
C GLU A 5 -3.80 4.58 5.81
N ALA A 6 -4.74 3.95 6.51
CA ALA A 6 -5.43 2.79 5.98
C ALA A 6 -6.23 3.16 4.72
N ALA A 7 -6.18 2.27 3.72
CA ALA A 7 -6.97 2.45 2.52
C ALA A 7 -8.44 2.17 2.81
N GLU A 8 -9.31 2.84 2.07
CA GLU A 8 -10.76 2.66 2.16
C GLU A 8 -11.29 2.09 0.85
N ALA A 9 -12.48 1.50 0.88
CA ALA A 9 -13.09 0.94 -0.32
C ALA A 9 -13.23 1.98 -1.44
N GLY A 10 -13.50 3.23 -1.10
CA GLY A 10 -13.59 4.32 -2.07
C GLY A 10 -12.27 4.69 -2.74
N ASP A 11 -11.16 4.14 -2.26
CA ASP A 11 -9.84 4.40 -2.84
C ASP A 11 -9.49 3.47 -4.00
N LEU A 12 -10.29 2.42 -4.27
CA LEU A 12 -9.95 1.40 -5.26
C LEU A 12 -9.67 1.97 -6.65
N GLU A 13 -10.49 2.89 -7.14
CA GLU A 13 -10.28 3.47 -8.47
C GLU A 13 -8.94 4.19 -8.56
N ALA A 14 -8.61 4.98 -7.56
CA ALA A 14 -7.36 5.71 -7.51
C ALA A 14 -6.17 4.75 -7.39
N LEU A 15 -6.33 3.65 -6.63
CA LEU A 15 -5.31 2.62 -6.50
C LEU A 15 -5.07 1.91 -7.82
N TYR A 16 -6.14 1.55 -8.54
CA TYR A 16 -6.00 0.94 -9.87
C TYR A 16 -5.27 1.87 -10.83
N ALA A 17 -5.62 3.15 -10.81
CA ALA A 17 -4.97 4.13 -11.67
C ALA A 17 -3.47 4.27 -11.35
N LEU A 18 -3.12 4.29 -10.05
CA LEU A 18 -1.73 4.36 -9.63
C LEU A 18 -0.94 3.13 -10.06
N LEU A 19 -1.49 1.93 -9.82
CA LEU A 19 -0.82 0.68 -10.17
C LEU A 19 -0.62 0.58 -11.68
N ALA A 20 -1.63 0.93 -12.46
CA ALA A 20 -1.52 0.92 -13.92
C ALA A 20 -0.46 1.90 -14.40
N ARG A 21 -0.37 3.07 -13.76
CA ARG A 21 0.60 4.10 -14.13
C ARG A 21 2.05 3.64 -13.94
N VAL A 22 2.30 2.82 -12.93
CA VAL A 22 3.64 2.27 -12.67
C VAL A 22 3.79 0.85 -13.19
N GLU A 23 2.86 0.40 -14.01
CA GLU A 23 2.89 -0.90 -14.68
C GLU A 23 2.90 -2.10 -13.73
N LEU A 24 2.20 -1.98 -12.61
CA LEU A 24 2.01 -3.08 -11.66
C LEU A 24 0.63 -3.72 -11.86
N PRO A 25 0.49 -5.03 -11.54
CA PRO A 25 -0.81 -5.69 -11.63
C PRO A 25 -1.83 -5.06 -10.70
N THR A 26 -3.06 -4.90 -11.18
CA THR A 26 -4.16 -4.41 -10.36
C THR A 26 -4.96 -5.54 -9.73
N GLU A 27 -4.71 -6.76 -10.16
CA GLU A 27 -5.40 -7.95 -9.66
C GLU A 27 -5.12 -8.16 -8.17
N GLY A 28 -6.14 -8.53 -7.43
CA GLY A 28 -6.02 -8.82 -6.01
C GLY A 28 -6.14 -7.60 -5.09
N MET A 29 -6.07 -6.38 -5.63
CA MET A 29 -6.14 -5.19 -4.78
C MET A 29 -7.47 -5.11 -4.03
N ARG A 30 -8.57 -5.46 -4.68
CA ARG A 30 -9.89 -5.45 -4.04
C ARG A 30 -9.95 -6.40 -2.85
N GLU A 31 -9.35 -7.58 -2.98
CA GLU A 31 -9.34 -8.58 -1.93
C GLU A 31 -8.46 -8.20 -0.76
N HIS A 32 -7.46 -7.34 -0.99
CA HIS A 32 -6.48 -6.97 0.03
C HIS A 32 -6.64 -5.52 0.51
N ILE A 33 -7.73 -4.85 0.12
CA ILE A 33 -7.93 -3.44 0.49
C ILE A 33 -7.99 -3.25 2.02
N ALA A 34 -8.52 -4.22 2.74
CA ALA A 34 -8.62 -4.15 4.19
C ALA A 34 -7.26 -4.15 4.90
N THR A 35 -6.21 -4.62 4.22
CA THR A 35 -4.85 -4.64 4.73
C THR A 35 -3.91 -3.81 3.86
N ALA A 36 -4.43 -2.76 3.26
CA ALA A 36 -3.66 -1.84 2.42
C ALA A 36 -3.51 -0.49 3.10
N LEU A 37 -2.40 0.17 2.80
CA LEU A 37 -2.12 1.54 3.22
C LEU A 37 -1.96 2.43 2.00
N VAL A 38 -2.34 3.68 2.16
CA VAL A 38 -2.13 4.68 1.11
C VAL A 38 -1.37 5.86 1.67
N ALA A 39 -0.61 6.52 0.82
CA ALA A 39 0.01 7.79 1.12
C ALA A 39 -0.81 8.87 0.41
N ARG A 40 -1.33 9.83 1.18
CA ARG A 40 -2.12 10.95 0.64
C ARG A 40 -1.36 12.25 0.78
N ASP A 41 -1.49 13.08 -0.22
CA ASP A 41 -1.00 14.44 -0.17
C ASP A 41 -2.08 15.33 -0.77
N ALA A 42 -2.62 16.25 0.05
CA ALA A 42 -3.71 17.15 -0.36
C ALA A 42 -4.91 16.40 -0.96
N GLY A 43 -5.24 15.25 -0.39
CA GLY A 43 -6.37 14.44 -0.83
C GLY A 43 -6.09 13.50 -2.00
N SER A 44 -4.90 13.57 -2.58
CA SER A 44 -4.51 12.69 -3.69
C SER A 44 -3.65 11.54 -3.20
N ILE A 45 -3.89 10.34 -3.73
CA ILE A 45 -3.08 9.18 -3.40
C ILE A 45 -1.80 9.23 -4.24
N VAL A 46 -0.65 9.28 -3.56
CA VAL A 46 0.66 9.35 -4.21
C VAL A 46 1.49 8.09 -3.99
N GLY A 47 0.98 7.15 -3.23
CA GLY A 47 1.64 5.87 -3.02
C GLY A 47 0.71 4.88 -2.33
N CYS A 48 1.07 3.61 -2.37
CA CYS A 48 0.30 2.54 -1.70
C CYS A 48 1.17 1.33 -1.42
N VAL A 49 0.70 0.49 -0.51
CA VAL A 49 1.23 -0.85 -0.26
C VAL A 49 0.08 -1.71 0.26
N ALA A 50 0.10 -2.99 -0.06
CA ALA A 50 -0.89 -3.93 0.47
C ALA A 50 -0.19 -5.12 1.12
N LEU A 51 -0.86 -5.73 2.10
CA LEU A 51 -0.44 -7.00 2.67
C LEU A 51 -1.34 -8.09 2.13
N GLU A 52 -0.74 -9.15 1.63
CA GLU A 52 -1.43 -10.37 1.25
C GLU A 52 -1.21 -11.37 2.38
N VAL A 53 -2.28 -11.77 3.06
CA VAL A 53 -2.20 -12.54 4.29
C VAL A 53 -2.39 -14.02 4.03
N TYR A 54 -1.45 -14.84 4.54
CA TYR A 54 -1.51 -16.30 4.43
C TYR A 54 -1.31 -16.90 5.83
N GLY A 55 -2.42 -17.15 6.54
CA GLY A 55 -2.33 -17.66 7.91
C GLY A 55 -1.62 -16.68 8.82
N ASP A 56 -0.46 -17.07 9.37
CA ASP A 56 0.36 -16.23 10.24
C ASP A 56 1.49 -15.50 9.51
N ALA A 57 1.50 -15.59 8.18
CA ALA A 57 2.49 -14.95 7.32
C ALA A 57 1.80 -13.95 6.41
N SER A 58 2.53 -12.95 5.95
CA SER A 58 2.02 -12.03 4.94
C SER A 58 3.12 -11.58 4.00
N VAL A 59 2.70 -11.12 2.83
CA VAL A 59 3.57 -10.61 1.78
C VAL A 59 3.24 -9.16 1.53
N LEU A 60 4.24 -8.30 1.54
CA LEU A 60 4.07 -6.93 1.07
C LEU A 60 3.97 -6.98 -0.46
N ARG A 61 2.92 -6.40 -0.99
CA ARG A 61 2.72 -6.36 -2.44
C ARG A 61 2.15 -5.02 -2.86
N SER A 62 2.20 -4.77 -4.16
CA SER A 62 1.63 -3.55 -4.74
C SER A 62 2.21 -2.28 -4.14
N LEU A 63 3.50 -2.32 -3.75
CA LEU A 63 4.19 -1.14 -3.28
C LEU A 63 4.46 -0.24 -4.48
N ALA A 64 3.81 0.89 -4.51
CA ALA A 64 3.88 1.82 -5.64
C ALA A 64 3.94 3.26 -5.13
N VAL A 65 4.69 4.08 -5.85
CA VAL A 65 4.80 5.53 -5.60
C VAL A 65 4.68 6.22 -6.94
N THR A 66 3.95 7.32 -7.00
CA THR A 66 3.86 8.08 -8.25
C THR A 66 5.26 8.51 -8.70
N PRO A 67 5.55 8.52 -10.00
CA PRO A 67 6.90 8.87 -10.48
C PRO A 67 7.44 10.19 -9.95
N SER A 68 6.59 11.18 -9.75
CA SER A 68 7.00 12.48 -9.23
C SER A 68 7.46 12.46 -7.77
N ARG A 69 7.18 11.35 -7.07
CA ARG A 69 7.52 11.22 -5.64
C ARG A 69 8.60 10.18 -5.38
N GLU A 70 9.08 9.51 -6.42
CA GLU A 70 10.14 8.52 -6.27
C GLU A 70 11.43 9.18 -5.77
N GLY A 71 12.22 8.42 -5.01
CA GLY A 71 13.49 8.89 -4.49
C GLY A 71 13.40 9.77 -3.27
N LYS A 72 12.20 9.96 -2.71
CA LYS A 72 11.98 10.84 -1.55
C LYS A 72 11.69 10.09 -0.25
N GLY A 73 11.98 8.79 -0.23
CA GLY A 73 11.78 7.96 0.96
C GLY A 73 10.34 7.52 1.21
N LEU A 74 9.40 7.88 0.33
CA LEU A 74 7.99 7.54 0.52
C LEU A 74 7.77 6.03 0.43
N GLY A 75 8.44 5.36 -0.51
CA GLY A 75 8.35 3.90 -0.63
C GLY A 75 8.80 3.20 0.64
N ALA A 76 9.91 3.66 1.23
CA ALA A 76 10.42 3.10 2.49
C ALA A 76 9.42 3.33 3.63
N GLY A 77 8.79 4.49 3.69
CA GLY A 77 7.77 4.79 4.69
C GLY A 77 6.55 3.90 4.56
N LEU A 78 6.11 3.64 3.33
CA LEU A 78 4.99 2.73 3.07
C LEU A 78 5.34 1.29 3.46
N ALA A 79 6.54 0.83 3.12
CA ALA A 79 7.00 -0.51 3.48
C ALA A 79 7.05 -0.66 5.00
N GLN A 80 7.56 0.33 5.72
CA GLN A 80 7.59 0.32 7.18
C GLN A 80 6.18 0.30 7.76
N GLY A 81 5.27 1.09 7.18
CA GLY A 81 3.87 1.10 7.59
C GLY A 81 3.22 -0.26 7.41
N GLY A 82 3.54 -0.96 6.31
CA GLY A 82 3.06 -2.31 6.07
C GLY A 82 3.58 -3.30 7.10
N LEU A 83 4.86 -3.19 7.47
CA LEU A 83 5.44 -4.02 8.52
C LEU A 83 4.74 -3.77 9.86
N ASP A 84 4.51 -2.51 10.20
CA ASP A 84 3.82 -2.13 11.44
C ASP A 84 2.39 -2.68 11.45
N LEU A 85 1.70 -2.62 10.33
CA LEU A 85 0.36 -3.16 10.19
C LEU A 85 0.35 -4.67 10.41
N GLY A 86 1.33 -5.38 9.86
CA GLY A 86 1.48 -6.81 10.07
C GLY A 86 1.71 -7.15 11.54
N CYS A 87 2.57 -6.41 12.23
CA CYS A 87 2.84 -6.59 13.66
C CYS A 87 1.58 -6.35 14.49
N GLU A 88 0.84 -5.28 14.20
CA GLU A 88 -0.42 -4.99 14.90
C GLU A 88 -1.46 -6.07 14.69
N GLY A 89 -1.46 -6.71 13.52
CA GLY A 89 -2.35 -7.81 13.20
C GLY A 89 -1.90 -9.16 13.77
N GLY A 90 -0.79 -9.20 14.51
CA GLY A 90 -0.27 -10.44 15.07
C GLY A 90 0.43 -11.34 14.08
N MET A 91 0.86 -10.82 12.97
CA MET A 91 1.58 -11.60 11.95
C MET A 91 2.96 -11.98 12.44
N LYS A 92 3.33 -13.24 12.24
CA LYS A 92 4.64 -13.76 12.67
C LYS A 92 5.71 -13.60 11.62
N ARG A 93 5.31 -13.55 10.35
CA ARG A 93 6.24 -13.42 9.23
C ARG A 93 5.66 -12.48 8.18
N ILE A 94 6.50 -11.60 7.65
CA ILE A 94 6.15 -10.70 6.55
C ILE A 94 7.22 -10.85 5.48
N TRP A 95 6.78 -11.15 4.29
CA TRP A 95 7.67 -11.37 3.13
C TRP A 95 7.76 -10.15 2.24
#